data_537d0652830e52f85c9a4a2cb65043c2
#
_entry.id   537d0652830e52f85c9a4a2cb65043c2
#
_cell.length_a   1.000
_cell.length_b   1.000
_cell.length_c   1.000
_cell.angle_alpha   90.00
_cell.angle_beta   90.00
_cell.angle_gamma   90.00
#
_symmetry.space_group_name_H-M   'P 1'
#
loop_
_entity.id
_entity.type
_entity.pdbx_description
1 polymer ?
#
loop_
_entity_poly.entity_id
_entity_poly.type
_entity_poly.pdbx_seq_one_letter_code
_entity_poly.pdbx_strand_id
1 'polypeptide(L)'
;MTRAVLEGVAFGLRDSMELVKNAGLGQIEQVRVSGGGARSTLWRQILADVLDTELVTVNTTEGAAYGAALLAGVGVGVWPDVDAACGDTVHVVERVGPSPDRVERYEGFYGVYSGLYATLKGAFHRLTSLVV
;
A
#
# COMPACT_ATOMS: atom_id res chain seq x y z
N MET A 1 -20.00 0.95 -8.27
CA MET A 1 -19.56 2.03 -7.33
C MET A 1 -18.48 1.55 -6.37
N THR A 2 -18.62 0.45 -5.63
CA THR A 2 -17.62 -0.03 -4.65
C THR A 2 -16.20 -0.21 -5.24
N ARG A 3 -16.09 -0.80 -6.44
CA ARG A 3 -14.79 -1.01 -7.09
C ARG A 3 -14.08 0.31 -7.41
N ALA A 4 -14.80 1.31 -7.92
CA ALA A 4 -14.21 2.63 -8.23
C ALA A 4 -13.65 3.33 -6.98
N VAL A 5 -14.27 3.12 -5.80
CA VAL A 5 -13.75 3.63 -4.53
C VAL A 5 -12.43 2.94 -4.17
N LEU A 6 -12.36 1.62 -4.29
CA LEU A 6 -11.14 0.86 -4.06
C LEU A 6 -10.01 1.29 -5.01
N GLU A 7 -10.32 1.43 -6.29
CA GLU A 7 -9.36 1.86 -7.31
C GLU A 7 -8.85 3.30 -7.04
N GLY A 8 -9.74 4.21 -6.64
CA GLY A 8 -9.36 5.57 -6.26
C GLY A 8 -8.42 5.62 -5.04
N VAL A 9 -8.67 4.78 -4.02
CA VAL A 9 -7.75 4.64 -2.88
C VAL A 9 -6.41 4.04 -3.31
N ALA A 10 -6.42 3.04 -4.19
CA ALA A 10 -5.20 2.44 -4.72
C ALA A 10 -4.35 3.45 -5.50
N PHE A 11 -4.97 4.33 -6.31
CA PHE A 11 -4.26 5.41 -7.00
C PHE A 11 -3.64 6.43 -6.03
N GLY A 12 -4.33 6.78 -4.94
CA GLY A 12 -3.75 7.63 -3.89
C GLY A 12 -2.54 6.99 -3.18
N LEU A 13 -2.57 5.66 -2.98
CA LEU A 13 -1.40 4.92 -2.49
C LEU A 13 -0.27 4.90 -3.51
N ARG A 14 -0.59 4.80 -4.81
CA ARG A 14 0.38 4.92 -5.88
C ARG A 14 1.05 6.29 -5.90
N ASP A 15 0.31 7.38 -5.76
CA ASP A 15 0.89 8.73 -5.63
C ASP A 15 1.94 8.78 -4.51
N SER A 16 1.62 8.20 -3.35
CA SER A 16 2.55 8.13 -2.22
C SER A 16 3.80 7.29 -2.54
N MET A 17 3.62 6.17 -3.24
CA MET A 17 4.73 5.29 -3.66
C MET A 17 5.64 5.99 -4.68
N GLU A 18 5.08 6.72 -5.64
CA GLU A 18 5.87 7.50 -6.60
C GLU A 18 6.68 8.62 -5.91
N LEU A 19 6.12 9.28 -4.89
CA LEU A 19 6.86 10.26 -4.08
C LEU A 19 8.05 9.61 -3.36
N VAL A 20 7.87 8.42 -2.80
CA VAL A 20 8.93 7.67 -2.10
C VAL A 20 10.03 7.24 -3.09
N LYS A 21 9.66 6.74 -4.28
CA LYS A 21 10.63 6.41 -5.34
C LYS A 21 11.44 7.64 -5.76
N ASN A 22 10.77 8.78 -5.98
CA ASN A 22 11.40 10.04 -6.36
C ASN A 22 12.30 10.63 -5.25
N ALA A 23 12.04 10.29 -3.98
CA ALA A 23 12.90 10.66 -2.86
C ALA A 23 14.18 9.80 -2.74
N GLY A 24 14.41 8.86 -3.65
CA GLY A 24 15.66 8.10 -3.76
C GLY A 24 15.59 6.66 -3.24
N LEU A 25 14.41 6.13 -2.90
CA LEU A 25 14.29 4.74 -2.45
C LEU A 25 14.50 3.71 -3.58
N GLY A 26 14.57 4.16 -4.83
CA GLY A 26 14.77 3.29 -5.98
C GLY A 26 13.55 2.43 -6.33
N GLN A 27 13.79 1.28 -6.94
CA GLN A 27 12.72 0.35 -7.32
C GLN A 27 12.24 -0.44 -6.10
N ILE A 28 10.93 -0.48 -5.92
CA ILE A 28 10.26 -1.27 -4.87
C ILE A 28 9.83 -2.59 -5.50
N GLU A 29 10.50 -3.68 -5.12
CA GLU A 29 10.24 -5.00 -5.68
C GLU A 29 9.07 -5.71 -5.01
N GLN A 30 8.78 -5.38 -3.74
CA GLN A 30 7.76 -6.05 -2.96
C GLN A 30 7.10 -5.09 -1.96
N VAL A 31 5.78 -5.18 -1.86
CA VAL A 31 4.98 -4.44 -0.87
C VAL A 31 4.34 -5.41 0.10
N ARG A 32 4.58 -5.21 1.40
CA ARG A 32 3.94 -5.98 2.46
C ARG A 32 2.64 -5.31 2.89
N VAL A 33 1.56 -6.07 2.93
CA VAL A 33 0.25 -5.59 3.37
C VAL A 33 -0.24 -6.33 4.60
N SER A 34 -0.80 -5.59 5.56
CA SER A 34 -1.38 -6.11 6.79
C SER A 34 -2.69 -5.40 7.13
N GLY A 35 -3.36 -5.85 8.19
CA GLY A 35 -4.63 -5.27 8.63
C GLY A 35 -5.86 -5.86 7.93
N GLY A 36 -7.03 -5.35 8.27
CA GLY A 36 -8.32 -5.89 7.82
C GLY A 36 -8.50 -5.91 6.31
N GLY A 37 -8.04 -4.87 5.61
CA GLY A 37 -8.11 -4.79 4.14
C GLY A 37 -7.29 -5.86 3.43
N ALA A 38 -6.19 -6.31 4.04
CA ALA A 38 -5.33 -7.36 3.48
C ALA A 38 -6.04 -8.72 3.35
N ARG A 39 -7.18 -8.94 4.03
CA ARG A 39 -7.99 -10.16 3.91
C ARG A 39 -8.75 -10.24 2.59
N SER A 40 -8.99 -9.12 1.91
CA SER A 40 -9.72 -9.09 0.65
C SER A 40 -8.80 -9.43 -0.53
N THR A 41 -9.05 -10.57 -1.17
CA THR A 41 -8.33 -11.02 -2.38
C THR A 41 -8.46 -10.00 -3.52
N LEU A 42 -9.68 -9.46 -3.70
CA LEU A 42 -9.93 -8.42 -4.69
C LEU A 42 -9.09 -7.16 -4.42
N TRP A 43 -9.02 -6.73 -3.17
CA TRP A 43 -8.25 -5.54 -2.80
C TRP A 43 -6.75 -5.74 -3.03
N ARG A 44 -6.20 -6.88 -2.60
CA ARG A 44 -4.80 -7.21 -2.85
C ARG A 44 -4.46 -7.24 -4.34
N GLN A 45 -5.35 -7.80 -5.17
CA GLN A 45 -5.14 -7.84 -6.60
C GLN A 45 -5.19 -6.44 -7.23
N ILE A 46 -6.16 -5.58 -6.84
CA ILE A 46 -6.20 -4.19 -7.31
C ILE A 46 -4.91 -3.45 -6.95
N LEU A 47 -4.42 -3.62 -5.72
CA LEU A 47 -3.16 -2.99 -5.29
C LEU A 47 -1.97 -3.50 -6.09
N ALA A 48 -1.83 -4.81 -6.29
CA ALA A 48 -0.73 -5.38 -7.08
C ALA A 48 -0.72 -4.82 -8.50
N ASP A 49 -1.90 -4.75 -9.14
CA ASP A 49 -2.06 -4.28 -10.51
C ASP A 49 -1.84 -2.75 -10.64
N VAL A 50 -2.31 -1.96 -9.66
CA VAL A 50 -2.16 -0.49 -9.68
C VAL A 50 -0.73 -0.06 -9.35
N LEU A 51 -0.07 -0.76 -8.44
CA LEU A 51 1.30 -0.45 -8.03
C LEU A 51 2.36 -1.10 -8.94
N ASP A 52 1.94 -1.99 -9.84
CA ASP A 52 2.81 -2.83 -10.66
C ASP A 52 3.92 -3.50 -9.83
N THR A 53 3.53 -4.11 -8.71
CA THR A 53 4.49 -4.64 -7.74
C THR A 53 3.91 -5.86 -7.04
N GLU A 54 4.76 -6.85 -6.72
CA GLU A 54 4.34 -8.02 -5.93
C GLU A 54 3.84 -7.57 -4.55
N LEU A 55 2.62 -7.96 -4.20
CA LEU A 55 2.09 -7.83 -2.86
C LEU A 55 2.27 -9.14 -2.08
N VAL A 56 2.67 -9.02 -0.81
CA VAL A 56 2.73 -10.16 0.09
C VAL A 56 1.96 -9.88 1.38
N THR A 57 1.32 -10.91 1.91
CA THR A 57 0.79 -10.90 3.27
C THR A 57 1.75 -11.63 4.19
N VAL A 58 1.73 -11.25 5.46
CA VAL A 58 2.54 -11.91 6.50
C VAL A 58 1.63 -12.61 7.50
N ASN A 59 2.22 -13.50 8.30
CA ASN A 59 1.55 -14.34 9.28
C ASN A 59 0.91 -13.58 10.47
N THR A 60 0.81 -12.26 10.40
CA THR A 60 0.13 -11.44 11.40
C THR A 60 -0.78 -10.41 10.75
N THR A 61 -1.94 -10.16 11.36
CA THR A 61 -2.87 -9.08 10.97
C THR A 61 -2.71 -7.84 11.85
N GLU A 62 -2.04 -7.96 13.00
CA GLU A 62 -1.90 -6.93 14.02
C GLU A 62 -0.51 -6.26 13.92
N GLY A 63 -0.18 -5.67 12.77
CA GLY A 63 1.16 -5.19 12.45
C GLY A 63 1.80 -4.32 13.54
N ALA A 64 1.11 -3.29 14.04
CA ALA A 64 1.66 -2.39 15.06
C ALA A 64 1.86 -3.07 16.42
N ALA A 65 0.85 -3.81 16.89
CA ALA A 65 0.94 -4.53 18.17
C ALA A 65 2.00 -5.62 18.12
N TYR A 66 2.08 -6.34 17.02
CA TYR A 66 3.10 -7.36 16.79
C TYR A 66 4.51 -6.76 16.77
N GLY A 67 4.71 -5.65 16.04
CA GLY A 67 5.97 -4.93 16.03
C GLY A 67 6.41 -4.44 17.41
N ALA A 68 5.48 -3.91 18.21
CA ALA A 68 5.76 -3.51 19.59
C ALA A 68 6.19 -4.71 20.48
N ALA A 69 5.56 -5.87 20.29
CA ALA A 69 5.95 -7.08 21.02
C ALA A 69 7.36 -7.57 20.63
N LEU A 70 7.73 -7.50 19.35
CA LEU A 70 9.08 -7.85 18.90
C LEU A 70 10.14 -6.89 19.49
N LEU A 71 9.86 -5.58 19.47
CA LEU A 71 10.75 -4.58 20.07
C LEU A 71 10.92 -4.81 21.58
N ALA A 72 9.85 -5.15 22.30
CA ALA A 72 9.94 -5.51 23.71
C ALA A 72 10.81 -6.75 23.93
N GLY A 73 10.65 -7.78 23.08
CA GLY A 73 11.48 -8.99 23.14
C GLY A 73 12.96 -8.71 22.91
N VAL A 74 13.30 -7.86 21.96
CA VAL A 74 14.68 -7.40 21.75
C VAL A 74 15.17 -6.62 22.97
N GLY A 75 14.34 -5.74 23.52
CA GLY A 75 14.71 -4.94 24.71
C GLY A 75 15.03 -5.76 25.97
N VAL A 76 14.43 -6.94 26.10
CA VAL A 76 14.73 -7.87 27.25
C VAL A 76 15.69 -9.00 26.85
N GLY A 77 16.28 -8.95 25.66
CA GLY A 77 17.33 -9.88 25.23
C GLY A 77 16.84 -11.24 24.72
N VAL A 78 15.56 -11.39 24.35
CA VAL A 78 15.04 -12.61 23.68
C VAL A 78 15.70 -12.78 22.30
N TRP A 79 15.90 -11.69 21.59
CA TRP A 79 16.65 -11.63 20.32
C TRP A 79 17.76 -10.59 20.42
N PRO A 80 18.89 -10.80 19.73
CA PRO A 80 20.01 -9.86 19.77
C PRO A 80 19.68 -8.50 19.11
N ASP A 81 18.79 -8.50 18.11
CA ASP A 81 18.37 -7.32 17.36
C ASP A 81 17.02 -7.52 16.67
N VAL A 82 16.54 -6.47 16.02
CA VAL A 82 15.24 -6.47 15.32
C VAL A 82 15.25 -7.39 14.10
N ASP A 83 16.38 -7.48 13.39
CA ASP A 83 16.48 -8.30 12.20
C ASP A 83 16.36 -9.79 12.55
N ALA A 84 17.00 -10.24 13.62
CA ALA A 84 16.86 -11.59 14.15
C ALA A 84 15.41 -11.88 14.57
N ALA A 85 14.80 -10.96 15.32
CA ALA A 85 13.40 -11.09 15.74
C ALA A 85 12.44 -11.21 14.55
N CYS A 86 12.60 -10.35 13.54
CA CYS A 86 11.80 -10.40 12.33
C CYS A 86 12.06 -11.66 11.50
N GLY A 87 13.32 -12.08 11.37
CA GLY A 87 13.69 -13.29 10.64
C GLY A 87 13.05 -14.56 11.22
N ASP A 88 13.02 -14.66 12.55
CA ASP A 88 12.44 -15.81 13.25
C ASP A 88 10.91 -15.83 13.20
N THR A 89 10.27 -14.68 13.15
CA THR A 89 8.83 -14.59 13.46
C THR A 89 7.95 -14.09 12.33
N VAL A 90 8.48 -13.31 11.39
CA VAL A 90 7.70 -12.71 10.30
C VAL A 90 7.87 -13.54 9.03
N HIS A 91 6.82 -14.27 8.64
CA HIS A 91 6.83 -15.10 7.44
C HIS A 91 5.82 -14.64 6.41
N VAL A 92 6.21 -14.68 5.15
CA VAL A 92 5.30 -14.45 4.02
C VAL A 92 4.35 -15.63 3.91
N VAL A 93 3.03 -15.34 3.89
CA VAL A 93 1.97 -16.35 3.81
C VAL A 93 1.42 -16.47 2.39
N GLU A 94 1.12 -15.34 1.77
CA GLU A 94 0.59 -15.31 0.41
C GLU A 94 1.32 -14.27 -0.43
N ARG A 95 1.38 -14.53 -1.74
CA ARG A 95 1.93 -13.63 -2.75
C ARG A 95 0.89 -13.36 -3.82
N VAL A 96 0.79 -12.11 -4.25
CA VAL A 96 -0.10 -11.68 -5.34
C VAL A 96 0.73 -10.83 -6.29
N GLY A 97 0.98 -11.38 -7.48
CA GLY A 97 1.68 -10.66 -8.55
C GLY A 97 0.72 -9.78 -9.36
N PRO A 98 1.25 -8.71 -9.99
CA PRO A 98 0.49 -7.91 -10.93
C PRO A 98 0.18 -8.71 -12.21
N SER A 99 -0.95 -8.40 -12.84
CA SER A 99 -1.33 -8.96 -14.14
C SER A 99 -1.00 -7.95 -15.24
N PRO A 100 -0.13 -8.27 -16.21
CA PRO A 100 0.32 -7.32 -17.22
C PRO A 100 -0.81 -6.57 -17.94
N ASP A 101 -1.86 -7.29 -18.35
CA ASP A 101 -3.02 -6.69 -19.05
C ASP A 101 -3.76 -5.66 -18.17
N ARG A 102 -3.80 -5.90 -16.84
CA ARG A 102 -4.45 -5.00 -15.89
C ARG A 102 -3.54 -3.83 -15.51
N VAL A 103 -2.25 -4.05 -15.42
CA VAL A 103 -1.25 -3.00 -15.22
C VAL A 103 -1.35 -1.97 -16.34
N GLU A 104 -1.28 -2.40 -17.60
CA GLU A 104 -1.42 -1.52 -18.77
C GLU A 104 -2.73 -0.70 -18.71
N ARG A 105 -3.82 -1.36 -18.36
CA ARG A 105 -5.12 -0.68 -18.20
C ARG A 105 -5.10 0.36 -17.08
N TYR A 106 -4.51 0.04 -15.92
CA TYR A 106 -4.43 0.96 -14.79
C TYR A 106 -3.46 2.12 -15.04
N GLU A 107 -2.41 1.93 -15.86
CA GLU A 107 -1.56 3.03 -16.30
C GLU A 107 -2.38 4.12 -17.02
N GLY A 108 -3.25 3.73 -17.94
CA GLY A 108 -4.12 4.66 -18.63
C GLY A 108 -5.05 5.43 -17.68
N PHE A 109 -5.66 4.74 -16.72
CA PHE A 109 -6.52 5.38 -15.71
C PHE A 109 -5.72 6.28 -14.75
N TYR A 110 -4.55 5.85 -14.32
CA TYR A 110 -3.70 6.63 -13.42
C TYR A 110 -3.21 7.92 -14.09
N GLY A 111 -2.87 7.88 -15.37
CA GLY A 111 -2.50 9.07 -16.14
C GLY A 111 -3.59 10.14 -16.13
N VAL A 112 -4.87 9.74 -16.16
CA VAL A 112 -6.01 10.67 -16.01
C VAL A 112 -6.15 11.11 -14.55
N TYR A 113 -6.12 10.17 -13.60
CA TYR A 113 -6.32 10.41 -12.18
C TYR A 113 -5.31 11.44 -11.62
N SER A 114 -4.04 11.31 -11.94
CA SER A 114 -2.97 12.19 -11.45
C SER A 114 -3.18 13.67 -11.82
N GLY A 115 -3.87 13.95 -12.93
CA GLY A 115 -4.24 15.31 -13.35
C GLY A 115 -5.51 15.87 -12.72
N LEU A 116 -6.36 15.03 -12.12
CA LEU A 116 -7.70 15.43 -11.66
C LEU A 116 -7.65 16.48 -10.53
N TYR A 117 -6.73 16.36 -9.59
CA TYR A 117 -6.66 17.33 -8.50
C TYR A 117 -6.38 18.75 -9.00
N ALA A 118 -5.43 18.91 -9.90
CA ALA A 118 -5.11 20.22 -10.47
C ALA A 118 -6.32 20.83 -11.21
N THR A 119 -7.05 19.99 -11.94
CA THR A 119 -8.25 20.38 -12.70
C THR A 119 -9.41 20.74 -11.77
N LEU A 120 -9.64 19.98 -10.70
CA LEU A 120 -10.80 20.12 -9.81
C LEU A 120 -10.55 21.03 -8.61
N LYS A 121 -9.32 21.43 -8.33
CA LYS A 121 -8.93 22.24 -7.16
C LYS A 121 -9.83 23.48 -6.98
N GLY A 122 -10.11 24.21 -8.07
CA GLY A 122 -10.98 25.38 -8.02
C GLY A 122 -12.43 25.05 -7.65
N ALA A 123 -12.94 23.87 -8.07
CA ALA A 123 -14.25 23.41 -7.69
C ALA A 123 -14.30 23.01 -6.21
N PHE A 124 -13.28 22.33 -5.71
CA PHE A 124 -13.18 21.98 -4.28
C PHE A 124 -13.17 23.21 -3.39
N HIS A 125 -12.40 24.26 -3.74
CA HIS A 125 -12.39 25.52 -2.99
C HIS A 125 -13.79 26.17 -2.95
N ARG A 126 -14.51 26.19 -4.10
CA ARG A 126 -15.89 26.71 -4.12
C ARG A 126 -16.85 25.90 -3.26
N LEU A 127 -16.74 24.56 -3.27
CA LEU A 127 -17.57 23.71 -2.42
C LEU A 127 -17.28 23.95 -0.93
N THR A 128 -16.02 24.05 -0.56
CA THR A 128 -15.65 24.32 0.85
C THR A 128 -16.22 25.64 1.33
N SER A 129 -16.21 26.70 0.50
CA SER A 129 -16.75 28.01 0.87
C SER A 129 -18.28 28.02 1.03
N LEU A 130 -19.01 27.00 0.56
CA LEU A 130 -20.45 26.88 0.74
C LEU A 130 -20.84 26.14 2.05
N VAL A 131 -19.89 25.51 2.71
CA VAL A 131 -20.13 24.68 3.91
C VAL A 131 -19.75 25.44 5.20
N VAL A 132 -19.09 26.58 5.05
CA VAL A 132 -18.75 27.51 6.11
C VAL A 132 -19.74 28.66 6.07
#